data_afd083c7311dd3491a2898c1e972e8b3
#
_entry.id   afd083c7311dd3491a2898c1e972e8b3
#
_cell.length_a   1.000
_cell.length_b   1.000
_cell.length_c   1.000
_cell.angle_alpha   90.00
_cell.angle_beta   90.00
_cell.angle_gamma   90.00
#
_symmetry.space_group_name_H-M   'P 1'
#
loop_
_entity.id
_entity.type
_entity.pdbx_description
1 polymer ?
#
loop_
_entity_poly.entity_id
_entity_poly.type
_entity_poly.pdbx_seq_one_letter_code
_entity_poly.pdbx_strand_id
1 'polypeptide(L)'
;MKRALSLLLACVLALALLSACGDKPEPEHPVETPPTQTAATGGVDTSCKVYFPNDQASDLRADTVHITDAEATVTVAYAQAIVDQLIAHDALPKDSKVLAISKDGSALSLDMDEAFLAGLRQSGSTGESMYLGSLVNTFLDNFNCETVRVTVEGKSFSTAHADYDKPLQAFTF
;
A
#
# COMPACT_ATOMS: atom_id res chain seq x y z
N MET A 1 40.68 32.95 -20.14
CA MET A 1 41.05 34.39 -20.04
C MET A 1 40.15 34.97 -18.96
N LYS A 2 40.77 35.20 -17.84
CA LYS A 2 40.97 36.51 -17.19
C LYS A 2 39.66 37.05 -16.59
N ARG A 3 39.57 36.94 -15.24
CA ARG A 3 39.81 38.06 -14.29
C ARG A 3 38.55 38.88 -14.09
N ALA A 4 38.12 39.28 -12.99
CA ALA A 4 38.60 39.56 -11.63
C ALA A 4 37.42 40.16 -10.88
N LEU A 5 37.21 39.83 -9.63
CA LEU A 5 37.74 40.54 -8.47
C LEU A 5 37.11 41.92 -8.22
N SER A 6 36.49 42.09 -7.11
CA SER A 6 36.73 43.10 -6.06
C SER A 6 35.45 43.40 -5.31
N LEU A 7 35.33 43.07 -4.03
CA LEU A 7 35.85 43.73 -2.82
C LEU A 7 35.28 45.14 -2.59
N LEU A 8 34.67 45.32 -1.49
CA LEU A 8 34.90 46.27 -0.38
C LEU A 8 33.54 46.60 0.29
N LEU A 9 33.35 46.24 1.53
CA LEU A 9 33.89 46.72 2.80
C LEU A 9 33.25 48.02 3.29
N ALA A 10 32.98 47.98 4.53
CA ALA A 10 32.89 49.05 5.52
C ALA A 10 31.49 49.31 6.06
N CYS A 11 31.25 48.83 7.28
CA CYS A 11 31.46 49.57 8.54
C CYS A 11 30.67 50.87 8.66
N VAL A 12 29.83 50.91 9.68
CA VAL A 12 30.01 51.92 10.75
C VAL A 12 29.13 51.53 11.95
N LEU A 13 29.79 51.46 13.07
CA LEU A 13 29.29 51.48 14.45
C LEU A 13 28.65 52.83 14.80
N ALA A 14 27.68 52.82 15.69
CA ALA A 14 27.47 53.77 16.79
C ALA A 14 26.28 53.28 17.60
N LEU A 15 26.42 52.76 18.77
CA LEU A 15 26.54 53.32 20.13
C LEU A 15 25.55 54.45 20.48
N ALA A 16 24.75 54.18 21.44
CA ALA A 16 24.52 54.88 22.71
C ALA A 16 23.10 54.61 23.20
N LEU A 17 22.94 54.06 24.30
CA LEU A 17 23.02 54.37 25.73
C LEU A 17 21.63 54.61 26.35
N LEU A 18 21.30 53.72 27.29
CA LEU A 18 20.77 53.99 28.63
C LEU A 18 19.52 54.87 28.79
N SER A 19 18.47 54.28 29.28
CA SER A 19 17.87 54.81 30.51
C SER A 19 17.07 53.74 31.24
N ALA A 20 17.28 53.75 32.51
CA ALA A 20 16.97 52.83 33.56
C ALA A 20 15.58 53.10 34.17
N CYS A 21 15.19 52.11 34.99
CA CYS A 21 14.31 52.16 36.16
C CYS A 21 12.80 52.15 35.97
N GLY A 22 12.25 51.14 36.62
CA GLY A 22 10.88 51.09 37.05
C GLY A 22 10.45 49.70 37.49
N ASP A 23 10.86 49.31 38.74
CA ASP A 23 10.34 48.19 39.47
C ASP A 23 8.82 48.23 39.64
N LYS A 24 8.14 47.16 39.23
CA LYS A 24 6.98 46.68 39.95
C LYS A 24 6.77 45.19 39.63
N PRO A 25 6.67 44.31 40.63
CA PRO A 25 6.39 42.92 40.40
C PRO A 25 4.89 42.77 40.09
N GLU A 26 4.57 42.24 38.93
CA GLU A 26 3.26 41.79 38.55
C GLU A 26 3.24 40.24 38.54
N PRO A 27 2.14 39.64 38.93
CA PRO A 27 2.11 38.20 39.32
C PRO A 27 2.38 37.30 38.15
N GLU A 28 3.13 36.27 38.45
CA GLU A 28 3.45 35.14 37.53
C GLU A 28 2.17 34.53 36.95
N HIS A 29 1.92 34.77 35.69
CA HIS A 29 1.04 33.89 34.91
C HIS A 29 1.77 32.57 34.63
N PRO A 30 1.12 31.43 34.78
CA PRO A 30 1.71 30.16 34.39
C PRO A 30 2.01 30.24 32.88
N VAL A 31 3.27 30.03 32.52
CA VAL A 31 3.69 29.80 31.13
C VAL A 31 3.02 28.51 30.72
N GLU A 32 1.92 28.62 30.02
CA GLU A 32 1.39 27.48 29.24
C GLU A 32 2.44 27.13 28.20
N THR A 33 3.13 26.05 28.45
CA THR A 33 3.96 25.38 27.45
C THR A 33 3.04 25.04 26.29
N PRO A 34 3.33 25.49 25.04
CA PRO A 34 2.54 25.06 23.90
C PRO A 34 2.56 23.52 23.88
N PRO A 35 1.41 22.87 23.63
CA PRO A 35 1.43 21.41 23.50
C PRO A 35 2.41 21.08 22.37
N THR A 36 3.42 20.30 22.70
CA THR A 36 4.26 19.63 21.72
C THR A 36 3.29 18.89 20.80
N GLN A 37 3.04 19.42 19.62
CA GLN A 37 2.40 18.69 18.56
C GLN A 37 3.37 17.56 18.23
N THR A 38 3.11 16.41 18.84
CA THR A 38 3.57 15.14 18.29
C THR A 38 3.02 15.13 16.88
N ALA A 39 3.90 15.31 15.89
CA ALA A 39 3.56 15.07 14.51
C ALA A 39 3.07 13.62 14.47
N ALA A 40 1.76 13.44 14.43
CA ALA A 40 1.19 12.18 13.99
C ALA A 40 1.73 11.99 12.58
N THR A 41 2.61 11.03 12.41
CA THR A 41 2.95 10.47 11.11
C THR A 41 1.63 9.89 10.62
N GLY A 42 0.84 10.71 9.94
CA GLY A 42 -0.41 10.30 9.34
C GLY A 42 -0.06 9.34 8.20
N GLY A 43 -0.07 8.06 8.48
CA GLY A 43 -0.06 7.04 7.45
C GLY A 43 -1.25 7.27 6.51
N VAL A 44 -1.04 7.07 5.23
CA VAL A 44 -2.14 7.09 4.25
C VAL A 44 -3.02 5.87 4.55
N ASP A 45 -4.28 6.11 4.91
CA ASP A 45 -5.26 5.06 5.12
C ASP A 45 -6.05 4.85 3.82
N THR A 46 -5.89 3.69 3.22
CA THR A 46 -6.51 3.35 1.93
C THR A 46 -7.59 2.30 2.12
N SER A 47 -8.82 2.61 1.70
CA SER A 47 -9.90 1.63 1.60
C SER A 47 -9.64 0.66 0.45
N CYS A 48 -9.72 -0.63 0.74
CA CYS A 48 -9.55 -1.71 -0.22
C CYS A 48 -10.74 -2.68 -0.10
N LYS A 49 -11.33 -3.06 -1.24
CA LYS A 49 -12.38 -4.06 -1.28
C LYS A 49 -11.77 -5.44 -1.49
N VAL A 50 -12.04 -6.36 -0.59
CA VAL A 50 -11.54 -7.74 -0.66
C VAL A 50 -12.69 -8.71 -0.89
N TYR A 51 -12.45 -9.71 -1.73
CA TYR A 51 -13.38 -10.79 -2.02
C TYR A 51 -12.89 -12.08 -1.36
N PHE A 52 -13.77 -12.79 -0.68
CA PHE A 52 -13.44 -14.03 0.02
C PHE A 52 -14.61 -15.01 0.01
N PRO A 53 -14.34 -16.32 0.13
CA PRO A 53 -15.38 -17.34 0.07
C PRO A 53 -16.44 -17.14 1.16
N ASN A 54 -17.70 -17.42 0.82
CA ASN A 54 -18.73 -17.58 1.83
C ASN A 54 -18.52 -18.89 2.62
N ASP A 55 -19.29 -19.09 3.70
CA ASP A 55 -19.15 -20.23 4.61
C ASP A 55 -19.33 -21.61 3.94
N GLN A 56 -20.01 -21.65 2.80
CA GLN A 56 -20.27 -22.85 2.00
C GLN A 56 -19.24 -23.02 0.86
N ALA A 57 -18.32 -22.09 0.66
CA ALA A 57 -17.39 -22.03 -0.48
C ALA A 57 -18.12 -22.19 -1.84
N SER A 58 -19.29 -21.58 -1.96
CA SER A 58 -20.15 -21.62 -3.16
C SER A 58 -20.24 -20.29 -3.89
N ASP A 59 -19.74 -19.20 -3.29
CA ASP A 59 -19.76 -17.85 -3.82
C ASP A 59 -18.72 -17.00 -3.08
N LEU A 60 -18.42 -15.82 -3.62
CA LEU A 60 -17.56 -14.83 -2.97
C LEU A 60 -18.39 -13.72 -2.32
N ARG A 61 -18.04 -13.38 -1.09
CA ARG A 61 -18.50 -12.16 -0.42
C ARG A 61 -17.45 -11.07 -0.58
N ALA A 62 -17.88 -9.82 -0.53
CA ALA A 62 -16.99 -8.68 -0.54
C ALA A 62 -17.10 -7.88 0.77
N ASP A 63 -15.98 -7.44 1.27
CA ASP A 63 -15.89 -6.52 2.41
C ASP A 63 -14.90 -5.40 2.10
N THR A 64 -15.02 -4.30 2.84
CA THR A 64 -14.10 -3.17 2.74
C THR A 64 -13.16 -3.20 3.93
N VAL A 65 -11.88 -3.31 3.66
CA VAL A 65 -10.81 -3.26 4.66
C VAL A 65 -10.02 -1.97 4.52
N HIS A 66 -9.35 -1.56 5.58
CA HIS A 66 -8.45 -0.42 5.58
C HIS A 66 -7.00 -0.90 5.65
N ILE A 67 -6.20 -0.44 4.69
CA ILE A 67 -4.76 -0.70 4.65
C ILE A 67 -4.06 0.58 5.10
N THR A 68 -3.41 0.52 6.24
CA THR A 68 -2.65 1.64 6.81
C THR A 68 -1.26 1.71 6.19
N ASP A 69 -0.71 2.93 6.08
CA ASP A 69 0.63 3.21 5.57
C ASP A 69 0.87 2.76 4.11
N ALA A 70 -0.19 2.61 3.30
CA ALA A 70 -0.08 2.23 1.91
C ALA A 70 -0.93 3.13 1.00
N GLU A 71 -0.32 3.69 -0.03
CA GLU A 71 -1.05 4.38 -1.09
C GLU A 71 -1.62 3.37 -2.08
N ALA A 72 -2.85 3.62 -2.57
CA ALA A 72 -3.50 2.83 -3.61
C ALA A 72 -2.81 3.04 -4.97
N THR A 73 -1.62 2.49 -5.11
CA THR A 73 -0.78 2.60 -6.30
C THR A 73 -0.38 1.21 -6.81
N VAL A 74 0.02 1.13 -8.09
CA VAL A 74 0.49 -0.12 -8.71
C VAL A 74 1.92 -0.41 -8.23
N THR A 75 2.04 -0.86 -6.98
CA THR A 75 3.31 -1.22 -6.34
C THR A 75 3.23 -2.59 -5.69
N VAL A 76 4.37 -3.28 -5.59
CA VAL A 76 4.45 -4.56 -4.89
C VAL A 76 4.03 -4.42 -3.42
N ALA A 77 4.40 -3.31 -2.77
CA ALA A 77 4.04 -3.08 -1.37
C ALA A 77 2.52 -3.02 -1.16
N TYR A 78 1.79 -2.25 -1.98
CA TYR A 78 0.34 -2.17 -1.88
C TYR A 78 -0.34 -3.49 -2.30
N ALA A 79 0.13 -4.14 -3.36
CA ALA A 79 -0.36 -5.44 -3.78
C ALA A 79 -0.15 -6.52 -2.69
N GLN A 80 1.00 -6.51 -2.01
CA GLN A 80 1.25 -7.41 -0.89
C GLN A 80 0.31 -7.14 0.28
N ALA A 81 0.07 -5.87 0.62
CA ALA A 81 -0.86 -5.52 1.68
C ALA A 81 -2.29 -6.02 1.38
N ILE A 82 -2.73 -6.00 0.12
CA ILE A 82 -3.99 -6.61 -0.32
C ILE A 82 -3.95 -8.14 -0.14
N VAL A 83 -2.87 -8.80 -0.57
CA VAL A 83 -2.67 -10.25 -0.40
C VAL A 83 -2.69 -10.64 1.07
N ASP A 84 -2.08 -9.85 1.95
CA ASP A 84 -2.09 -10.10 3.39
C ASP A 84 -3.51 -10.03 3.98
N GLN A 85 -4.36 -9.12 3.48
CA GLN A 85 -5.78 -9.09 3.85
C GLN A 85 -6.52 -10.34 3.36
N LEU A 86 -6.28 -10.79 2.13
CA LEU A 86 -6.89 -12.02 1.61
C LEU A 86 -6.45 -13.25 2.42
N ILE A 87 -5.19 -13.33 2.82
CA ILE A 87 -4.68 -14.39 3.72
C ILE A 87 -5.38 -14.33 5.08
N ALA A 88 -5.56 -13.14 5.65
CA ALA A 88 -6.24 -12.93 6.93
C ALA A 88 -7.71 -13.38 6.90
N HIS A 89 -8.34 -13.38 5.74
CA HIS A 89 -9.70 -13.89 5.48
C HIS A 89 -9.73 -15.34 5.00
N ASP A 90 -8.63 -16.08 5.10
CA ASP A 90 -8.47 -17.46 4.57
C ASP A 90 -8.83 -17.57 3.06
N ALA A 91 -8.73 -16.47 2.33
CA ALA A 91 -9.05 -16.35 0.91
C ALA A 91 -7.85 -16.56 -0.02
N LEU A 92 -6.66 -16.78 0.54
CA LEU A 92 -5.44 -17.18 -0.15
C LEU A 92 -4.60 -18.13 0.70
N PRO A 93 -3.75 -18.94 0.06
CA PRO A 93 -2.78 -19.79 0.77
C PRO A 93 -1.87 -18.94 1.67
N LYS A 94 -1.54 -19.44 2.85
CA LYS A 94 -0.59 -18.81 3.77
C LYS A 94 0.77 -18.67 3.10
N ASP A 95 1.48 -17.64 3.50
CA ASP A 95 2.83 -17.31 3.00
C ASP A 95 2.90 -16.89 1.53
N SER A 96 1.75 -16.72 0.83
CA SER A 96 1.71 -16.20 -0.53
C SER A 96 2.31 -14.80 -0.62
N LYS A 97 3.16 -14.55 -1.62
CA LYS A 97 3.82 -13.25 -1.82
C LYS A 97 3.67 -12.76 -3.24
N VAL A 98 3.57 -11.43 -3.35
CA VAL A 98 3.65 -10.72 -4.62
C VAL A 98 5.11 -10.46 -4.96
N LEU A 99 5.56 -10.93 -6.11
CA LEU A 99 6.91 -10.71 -6.64
C LEU A 99 6.96 -9.49 -7.55
N ALA A 100 5.91 -9.30 -8.37
CA ALA A 100 5.81 -8.16 -9.27
C ALA A 100 4.35 -7.82 -9.57
N ILE A 101 4.10 -6.55 -9.87
CA ILE A 101 2.82 -6.06 -10.36
C ILE A 101 3.06 -4.99 -11.41
N SER A 102 2.28 -5.00 -12.47
CA SER A 102 2.25 -3.93 -13.48
C SER A 102 0.86 -3.80 -14.06
N LYS A 103 0.54 -2.60 -14.57
CA LYS A 103 -0.74 -2.29 -15.20
C LYS A 103 -0.50 -1.63 -16.54
N ASP A 104 -1.22 -2.10 -17.56
CA ASP A 104 -1.25 -1.51 -18.88
C ASP A 104 -2.72 -1.35 -19.33
N GLY A 105 -3.20 -0.10 -19.33
CA GLY A 105 -4.61 0.18 -19.57
C GLY A 105 -5.54 -0.52 -18.58
N SER A 106 -6.44 -1.39 -19.06
CA SER A 106 -7.35 -2.21 -18.26
C SER A 106 -6.81 -3.62 -17.96
N ALA A 107 -5.57 -3.92 -18.34
CA ALA A 107 -4.91 -5.20 -18.08
C ALA A 107 -3.93 -5.08 -16.91
N LEU A 108 -4.03 -5.97 -15.94
CA LEU A 108 -3.11 -6.11 -14.82
C LEU A 108 -2.25 -7.36 -15.01
N SER A 109 -0.97 -7.28 -14.67
CA SER A 109 -0.08 -8.44 -14.54
C SER A 109 0.35 -8.54 -13.08
N LEU A 110 0.16 -9.72 -12.49
CA LEU A 110 0.48 -10.02 -11.11
C LEU A 110 1.34 -11.29 -11.07
N ASP A 111 2.53 -11.17 -10.52
CA ASP A 111 3.45 -12.30 -10.34
C ASP A 111 3.49 -12.71 -8.87
N MET A 112 3.22 -13.97 -8.63
CA MET A 112 3.15 -14.58 -7.31
C MET A 112 4.33 -15.53 -7.10
N ASP A 113 4.59 -15.89 -5.85
CA ASP A 113 5.62 -16.85 -5.48
C ASP A 113 5.13 -18.30 -5.57
N GLU A 114 6.07 -19.25 -5.41
CA GLU A 114 5.77 -20.69 -5.41
C GLU A 114 4.88 -21.12 -4.22
N ALA A 115 4.87 -20.40 -3.09
CA ALA A 115 4.00 -20.71 -1.96
C ALA A 115 2.51 -20.58 -2.34
N PHE A 116 2.16 -19.57 -3.13
CA PHE A 116 0.83 -19.41 -3.70
C PHE A 116 0.43 -20.64 -4.55
N LEU A 117 1.29 -21.07 -5.49
CA LEU A 117 1.01 -22.21 -6.36
C LEU A 117 0.92 -23.53 -5.58
N ALA A 118 1.78 -23.73 -4.61
CA ALA A 118 1.75 -24.90 -3.75
C ALA A 118 0.42 -24.99 -2.98
N GLY A 119 -0.07 -23.89 -2.46
CA GLY A 119 -1.37 -23.81 -1.80
C GLY A 119 -2.54 -24.09 -2.74
N LEU A 120 -2.53 -23.52 -3.97
CA LEU A 120 -3.53 -23.83 -4.99
C LEU A 120 -3.61 -25.34 -5.27
N ARG A 121 -2.47 -25.96 -5.49
CA ARG A 121 -2.38 -27.41 -5.80
C ARG A 121 -2.90 -28.30 -4.67
N GLN A 122 -2.91 -27.82 -3.44
CA GLN A 122 -3.37 -28.55 -2.27
C GLN A 122 -4.86 -28.32 -1.96
N SER A 123 -5.49 -27.33 -2.53
CA SER A 123 -6.84 -26.87 -2.15
C SER A 123 -7.98 -27.65 -2.83
N GLY A 124 -7.68 -28.47 -3.84
CA GLY A 124 -8.68 -29.13 -4.69
C GLY A 124 -9.40 -28.13 -5.61
N SER A 125 -10.26 -28.60 -6.50
CA SER A 125 -10.87 -27.77 -7.55
C SER A 125 -11.71 -26.61 -7.00
N THR A 126 -12.51 -26.86 -5.98
CA THR A 126 -13.33 -25.81 -5.35
C THR A 126 -12.45 -24.76 -4.67
N GLY A 127 -11.48 -25.20 -3.86
CA GLY A 127 -10.56 -24.28 -3.18
C GLY A 127 -9.70 -23.47 -4.16
N GLU A 128 -9.23 -24.10 -5.24
CA GLU A 128 -8.51 -23.41 -6.32
C GLU A 128 -9.36 -22.31 -6.95
N SER A 129 -10.62 -22.60 -7.30
CA SER A 129 -11.53 -21.63 -7.87
C SER A 129 -11.81 -20.47 -6.89
N MET A 130 -12.00 -20.79 -5.60
CA MET A 130 -12.23 -19.77 -4.56
C MET A 130 -11.01 -18.89 -4.37
N TYR A 131 -9.80 -19.44 -4.27
CA TYR A 131 -8.57 -18.66 -4.11
C TYR A 131 -8.29 -17.77 -5.32
N LEU A 132 -8.41 -18.30 -6.54
CA LEU A 132 -8.21 -17.50 -7.75
C LEU A 132 -9.31 -16.45 -7.93
N GLY A 133 -10.56 -16.81 -7.65
CA GLY A 133 -11.67 -15.84 -7.70
C GLY A 133 -11.48 -14.72 -6.69
N SER A 134 -11.07 -15.03 -5.46
CA SER A 134 -10.77 -14.03 -4.42
C SER A 134 -9.65 -13.10 -4.87
N LEU A 135 -8.53 -13.65 -5.36
CA LEU A 135 -7.40 -12.87 -5.84
C LEU A 135 -7.81 -11.98 -7.02
N VAL A 136 -8.36 -12.58 -8.07
CA VAL A 136 -8.66 -11.89 -9.33
C VAL A 136 -9.71 -10.81 -9.12
N ASN A 137 -10.85 -11.12 -8.48
CA ASN A 137 -11.92 -10.13 -8.28
C ASN A 137 -11.45 -8.97 -7.40
N THR A 138 -10.64 -9.24 -6.36
CA THR A 138 -10.05 -8.21 -5.51
C THR A 138 -9.15 -7.27 -6.32
N PHE A 139 -8.26 -7.82 -7.12
CA PHE A 139 -7.32 -7.02 -7.89
C PHE A 139 -7.98 -6.26 -9.05
N LEU A 140 -8.94 -6.87 -9.74
CA LEU A 140 -9.70 -6.19 -10.79
C LEU A 140 -10.44 -4.95 -10.25
N ASP A 141 -11.11 -5.09 -9.12
CA ASP A 141 -11.89 -4.00 -8.52
C ASP A 141 -10.99 -2.88 -8.01
N ASN A 142 -9.97 -3.19 -7.21
CA ASN A 142 -9.10 -2.17 -6.61
C ASN A 142 -8.20 -1.44 -7.60
N PHE A 143 -7.83 -2.08 -8.70
CA PHE A 143 -7.00 -1.46 -9.74
C PHE A 143 -7.81 -0.97 -10.95
N ASN A 144 -9.14 -1.11 -10.93
CA ASN A 144 -10.03 -0.76 -12.05
C ASN A 144 -9.53 -1.37 -13.36
N CYS A 145 -9.45 -2.71 -13.40
CA CYS A 145 -8.99 -3.50 -14.53
C CYS A 145 -10.08 -4.48 -15.00
N GLU A 146 -9.99 -4.91 -16.25
CA GLU A 146 -10.90 -5.89 -16.84
C GLU A 146 -10.30 -7.30 -16.80
N THR A 147 -8.98 -7.40 -16.83
CA THR A 147 -8.26 -8.67 -16.83
C THR A 147 -7.04 -8.66 -15.90
N VAL A 148 -6.74 -9.81 -15.32
CA VAL A 148 -5.51 -10.06 -14.56
C VAL A 148 -4.78 -11.25 -15.17
N ARG A 149 -3.53 -11.05 -15.59
CA ARG A 149 -2.61 -12.15 -15.88
C ARG A 149 -1.87 -12.51 -14.59
N VAL A 150 -2.13 -13.71 -14.08
CA VAL A 150 -1.41 -14.24 -12.93
C VAL A 150 -0.28 -15.12 -13.42
N THR A 151 0.93 -14.90 -12.92
CA THR A 151 2.11 -15.75 -13.15
C THR A 151 2.68 -16.20 -11.81
N VAL A 152 3.52 -17.22 -11.85
CA VAL A 152 4.29 -17.67 -10.70
C VAL A 152 5.76 -17.69 -11.09
N GLU A 153 6.58 -16.92 -10.35
CA GLU A 153 8.01 -16.72 -10.67
C GLU A 153 8.25 -16.35 -12.14
N GLY A 154 7.39 -15.45 -12.66
CA GLY A 154 7.44 -14.95 -14.04
C GLY A 154 6.94 -15.90 -15.12
N LYS A 155 6.34 -17.03 -14.75
CA LYS A 155 5.89 -18.07 -15.69
C LYS A 155 4.39 -18.35 -15.55
N SER A 156 3.74 -18.70 -16.65
CA SER A 156 2.42 -19.34 -16.60
C SER A 156 2.50 -20.64 -15.83
N PHE A 157 1.43 -21.00 -15.16
CA PHE A 157 1.39 -22.19 -14.32
C PHE A 157 0.18 -23.07 -14.64
N SER A 158 0.24 -24.30 -14.15
CA SER A 158 -0.84 -25.29 -14.24
C SER A 158 -1.06 -25.95 -12.89
N THR A 159 -2.29 -26.36 -12.67
CA THR A 159 -2.68 -27.22 -11.56
C THR A 159 -3.15 -28.59 -12.08
N ALA A 160 -3.75 -29.41 -11.24
CA ALA A 160 -4.39 -30.65 -11.68
C ALA A 160 -5.73 -30.39 -12.40
N HIS A 161 -6.25 -29.14 -12.33
CA HIS A 161 -7.61 -28.81 -12.78
C HIS A 161 -7.64 -27.88 -13.99
N ALA A 162 -6.61 -27.02 -14.16
CA ALA A 162 -6.59 -26.03 -15.23
C ALA A 162 -5.17 -25.54 -15.57
N ASP A 163 -5.05 -24.96 -16.77
CA ASP A 163 -3.88 -24.22 -17.23
C ASP A 163 -4.18 -22.72 -17.16
N TYR A 164 -3.25 -21.97 -16.55
CA TYR A 164 -3.35 -20.51 -16.36
C TYR A 164 -2.30 -19.80 -17.22
N ASP A 165 -2.49 -19.90 -18.53
CA ASP A 165 -1.63 -19.29 -19.55
C ASP A 165 -2.22 -18.01 -20.18
N LYS A 166 -3.48 -17.67 -19.83
CA LYS A 166 -4.22 -16.50 -20.35
C LYS A 166 -4.61 -15.54 -19.21
N PRO A 167 -4.86 -14.26 -19.55
CA PRO A 167 -5.46 -13.35 -18.59
C PRO A 167 -6.83 -13.85 -18.12
N LEU A 168 -7.07 -13.69 -16.82
CA LEU A 168 -8.31 -14.06 -16.17
C LEU A 168 -9.25 -12.85 -16.09
N GLN A 169 -10.54 -13.09 -16.21
CA GLN A 169 -11.61 -12.12 -15.97
C GLN A 169 -12.23 -12.38 -14.59
N ALA A 170 -13.16 -11.52 -14.17
CA ALA A 170 -13.87 -11.71 -12.92
C ALA A 170 -14.55 -13.08 -12.86
N PHE A 171 -14.38 -13.74 -11.74
CA PHE A 171 -15.04 -15.00 -11.44
C PHE A 171 -16.48 -14.75 -10.98
N THR A 172 -17.38 -15.57 -11.45
CA THR A 172 -18.78 -15.68 -11.00
C THR A 172 -19.04 -17.13 -10.61
N PHE A 173 -19.77 -17.34 -9.53
CA PHE A 173 -20.07 -18.65 -8.95
C PHE A 173 -21.56 -18.94 -8.96
#